data_514db0c95c7f2153ffc430b3cd7a51cf
#
_entry.id   514db0c95c7f2153ffc430b3cd7a51cf
#
_cell.length_a   1.000
_cell.length_b   1.000
_cell.length_c   1.000
_cell.angle_alpha   90.00
_cell.angle_beta   90.00
_cell.angle_gamma   90.00
#
_symmetry.space_group_name_H-M   'P 1'
#
loop_
_entity.id
_entity.type
_entity.pdbx_description
1 polymer ?
#
loop_
_entity_poly.entity_id
_entity_poly.type
_entity_poly.pdbx_seq_one_letter_code
_entity_poly.pdbx_strand_id
1 'polypeptide(L)'
;VCKNGYIPKSDTDYCAPNYYGESKVMGEKLVRESDLNCNWSIVRPTSIWGPWFDYSYRTFFKMIDKNRYMHIGKKEFQKPASFVGNTVHMIMKILLDETQMSNKETYYLADYPWYSTKKWAMTIQKTLSAKKIRTAPLWILNLIGFAGDIIKFIMRFDPPLTSSRLKNMQTGGNYPIENTKGICGNLPFKIENAVFKTAHWMYKKDFIKHKPEEIISEK
;
A
#
# COMPACT_ATOMS: atom_id res chain seq x y z
N VAL A 1 7.40 -1.84 10.39
CA VAL A 1 5.93 -1.95 10.50
C VAL A 1 5.62 -2.29 11.95
N CYS A 2 5.10 -1.33 12.69
CA CYS A 2 4.77 -1.48 14.10
C CYS A 2 3.56 -2.38 14.33
N LYS A 3 3.33 -2.75 15.61
CA LYS A 3 2.10 -3.45 16.01
C LYS A 3 0.87 -2.64 15.55
N ASN A 4 -0.21 -3.34 15.20
CA ASN A 4 -1.46 -2.76 14.71
C ASN A 4 -1.93 -1.57 15.56
N GLY A 5 -2.17 -0.43 14.92
CA GLY A 5 -2.64 0.79 15.56
C GLY A 5 -1.57 1.66 16.22
N TYR A 6 -0.30 1.32 16.08
CA TYR A 6 0.78 2.18 16.55
C TYR A 6 0.86 3.45 15.69
N ILE A 7 0.83 4.59 16.35
CA ILE A 7 1.04 5.91 15.74
C ILE A 7 2.33 6.45 16.35
N PRO A 8 3.37 6.74 15.54
CA PRO A 8 4.60 7.36 16.04
C PRO A 8 4.29 8.69 16.72
N LYS A 9 4.86 8.93 17.90
CA LYS A 9 4.73 10.19 18.62
C LYS A 9 5.72 11.25 18.12
N SER A 10 6.80 10.80 17.51
CA SER A 10 7.83 11.64 16.91
C SER A 10 8.53 10.88 15.78
N ASP A 11 9.35 11.55 15.00
CA ASP A 11 10.14 10.92 13.92
C ASP A 11 11.21 9.96 14.45
N THR A 12 11.59 10.06 15.69
CA THR A 12 12.54 9.17 16.36
C THR A 12 11.86 8.10 17.21
N ASP A 13 10.53 8.06 17.22
CA ASP A 13 9.76 7.01 17.88
C ASP A 13 9.72 5.77 16.99
N TYR A 14 10.74 4.93 17.12
CA TYR A 14 10.93 3.76 16.30
C TYR A 14 10.19 2.55 16.88
N CYS A 15 9.61 1.76 15.99
CA CYS A 15 9.03 0.47 16.32
C CYS A 15 9.45 -0.55 15.26
N ALA A 16 10.37 -1.42 15.62
CA ALA A 16 10.94 -2.43 14.75
C ALA A 16 10.54 -3.84 15.22
N PRO A 17 9.50 -4.47 14.66
CA PRO A 17 9.01 -5.76 15.11
C PRO A 17 9.83 -6.94 14.58
N ASN A 18 10.79 -6.71 13.71
CA ASN A 18 11.62 -7.75 13.08
C ASN A 18 12.96 -7.17 12.58
N TYR A 19 13.89 -8.05 12.20
CA TYR A 19 15.24 -7.70 11.73
C TYR A 19 15.24 -6.72 10.54
N TYR A 20 14.27 -6.83 9.62
CA TYR A 20 14.12 -5.87 8.53
C TYR A 20 13.80 -4.47 9.07
N GLY A 21 12.85 -4.35 10.00
CA GLY A 21 12.54 -3.09 10.66
C GLY A 21 13.74 -2.53 11.42
N GLU A 22 14.44 -3.38 12.17
CA GLU A 22 15.65 -3.00 12.91
C GLU A 22 16.75 -2.45 12.00
N SER A 23 17.02 -3.11 10.87
CA SER A 23 18.01 -2.62 9.90
C SER A 23 17.65 -1.24 9.32
N LYS A 24 16.34 -0.96 9.13
CA LYS A 24 15.89 0.37 8.69
C LYS A 24 16.06 1.43 9.78
N VAL A 25 15.74 1.09 11.02
CA VAL A 25 15.98 1.98 12.17
C VAL A 25 17.47 2.28 12.32
N MET A 26 18.34 1.28 12.21
CA MET A 26 19.79 1.49 12.26
C MET A 26 20.27 2.43 11.15
N GLY A 27 19.80 2.24 9.91
CA GLY A 27 20.14 3.12 8.80
C GLY A 27 19.68 4.56 9.01
N GLU A 28 18.46 4.78 9.54
CA GLU A 28 17.99 6.12 9.86
C GLU A 28 18.82 6.79 10.97
N LYS A 29 19.16 6.05 12.03
CA LYS A 29 20.02 6.55 13.09
C LYS A 29 21.39 6.98 12.56
N LEU A 30 22.02 6.14 11.74
CA LEU A 30 23.30 6.46 11.12
C LEU A 30 23.22 7.78 10.33
N VAL A 31 22.18 7.99 9.52
CA VAL A 31 22.00 9.24 8.76
C VAL A 31 21.85 10.44 9.70
N ARG A 32 21.02 10.32 10.76
CA ARG A 32 20.76 11.41 11.71
C ARG A 32 21.98 11.78 12.56
N GLU A 33 22.79 10.80 12.91
CA GLU A 33 23.97 10.94 13.77
C GLU A 33 25.23 11.31 12.97
N SER A 34 25.20 11.15 11.65
CA SER A 34 26.34 11.47 10.79
C SER A 34 26.46 12.98 10.58
N ASP A 35 27.67 13.49 10.66
CA ASP A 35 28.01 14.87 10.29
C ASP A 35 28.18 14.96 8.75
N LEU A 36 27.03 14.95 8.04
CA LEU A 36 27.00 14.99 6.59
C LEU A 36 27.11 16.42 6.10
N ASN A 37 28.10 16.69 5.24
CA ASN A 37 28.25 17.99 4.56
C ASN A 37 27.32 18.11 3.33
N CYS A 38 26.07 17.68 3.48
CA CYS A 38 25.02 17.81 2.46
C CYS A 38 23.64 17.87 3.12
N ASN A 39 22.66 18.40 2.39
CA ASN A 39 21.27 18.32 2.78
C ASN A 39 20.77 16.88 2.64
N TRP A 40 19.95 16.42 3.57
CA TRP A 40 19.37 15.11 3.53
C TRP A 40 17.93 15.11 4.03
N SER A 41 17.15 14.17 3.56
CA SER A 41 15.78 13.89 4.04
C SER A 41 15.58 12.40 4.18
N ILE A 42 14.74 12.00 5.12
CA ILE A 42 14.34 10.60 5.30
C ILE A 42 12.94 10.43 4.73
N VAL A 43 12.79 9.53 3.80
CA VAL A 43 11.48 9.17 3.26
C VAL A 43 11.07 7.80 3.77
N ARG A 44 9.85 7.68 4.29
CA ARG A 44 9.25 6.44 4.80
C ARG A 44 8.06 6.06 3.93
N PRO A 45 8.30 5.36 2.81
CA PRO A 45 7.20 4.94 1.96
C PRO A 45 6.31 3.95 2.71
N THR A 46 5.01 4.12 2.54
CA THR A 46 4.05 3.09 2.91
C THR A 46 4.09 1.92 1.91
N SER A 47 3.08 1.11 1.83
CA SER A 47 3.05 0.04 0.84
C SER A 47 2.97 0.61 -0.57
N ILE A 48 4.04 0.53 -1.35
CA ILE A 48 4.06 0.98 -2.75
C ILE A 48 3.43 -0.09 -3.63
N TRP A 49 2.60 0.32 -4.60
CA TRP A 49 1.98 -0.54 -5.59
C TRP A 49 1.99 0.10 -6.99
N GLY A 50 1.78 -0.72 -8.01
CA GLY A 50 1.79 -0.23 -9.39
C GLY A 50 2.43 -1.22 -10.36
N PRO A 51 2.74 -0.81 -11.60
CA PRO A 51 3.55 -1.61 -12.51
C PRO A 51 4.89 -2.02 -11.89
N TRP A 52 5.37 -3.21 -12.25
CA TRP A 52 6.63 -3.82 -11.78
C TRP A 52 6.65 -4.27 -10.31
N PHE A 53 5.55 -4.08 -9.57
CA PHE A 53 5.44 -4.59 -8.21
C PHE A 53 5.24 -6.11 -8.23
N ASP A 54 5.98 -6.85 -7.40
CA ASP A 54 5.99 -8.28 -7.53
C ASP A 54 4.79 -8.97 -6.85
N TYR A 55 4.77 -9.34 -5.62
CA TYR A 55 3.89 -10.43 -5.19
C TYR A 55 2.50 -9.99 -4.66
N SER A 56 2.43 -9.17 -3.64
CA SER A 56 1.19 -8.99 -2.85
C SER A 56 0.05 -8.31 -3.60
N TYR A 57 0.32 -7.19 -4.27
CA TYR A 57 -0.70 -6.43 -4.98
C TYR A 57 -1.06 -7.06 -6.33
N ARG A 58 -0.10 -7.71 -6.99
CA ARG A 58 -0.37 -8.53 -8.17
C ARG A 58 -1.39 -9.63 -7.85
N THR A 59 -1.26 -10.30 -6.71
CA THR A 59 -2.22 -11.29 -6.25
C THR A 59 -3.60 -10.70 -6.02
N PHE A 60 -3.68 -9.48 -5.45
CA PHE A 60 -4.96 -8.78 -5.24
C PHE A 60 -5.70 -8.53 -6.55
N PHE A 61 -5.04 -7.97 -7.55
CA PHE A 61 -5.61 -7.80 -8.90
C PHE A 61 -6.04 -9.13 -9.53
N LYS A 62 -5.18 -10.17 -9.46
CA LYS A 62 -5.51 -11.51 -9.96
C LYS A 62 -6.72 -12.14 -9.28
N MET A 63 -6.91 -11.93 -7.99
CA MET A 63 -8.09 -12.45 -7.28
C MET A 63 -9.36 -11.78 -7.76
N ILE A 64 -9.33 -10.49 -8.06
CA ILE A 64 -10.49 -9.76 -8.59
C ILE A 64 -10.75 -10.19 -10.04
N ASP A 65 -9.73 -10.23 -10.88
CA ASP A 65 -9.80 -10.72 -12.27
C ASP A 65 -10.44 -12.12 -12.37
N LYS A 66 -10.08 -13.02 -11.43
CA LYS A 66 -10.63 -14.39 -11.37
C LYS A 66 -11.95 -14.51 -10.61
N ASN A 67 -12.56 -13.40 -10.17
CA ASN A 67 -13.79 -13.37 -9.38
C ASN A 67 -13.70 -14.17 -8.05
N ARG A 68 -12.50 -14.19 -7.43
CA ARG A 68 -12.21 -14.92 -6.18
C ARG A 68 -12.03 -14.01 -4.97
N TYR A 69 -12.08 -12.70 -5.18
CA TYR A 69 -11.98 -11.73 -4.08
C TYR A 69 -13.35 -11.48 -3.45
N MET A 70 -13.38 -11.31 -2.13
CA MET A 70 -14.56 -10.92 -1.37
C MET A 70 -14.21 -9.78 -0.42
N HIS A 71 -15.14 -8.84 -0.23
CA HIS A 71 -15.00 -7.82 0.82
C HIS A 71 -15.13 -8.44 2.21
N ILE A 72 -14.34 -7.92 3.16
CA ILE A 72 -14.32 -8.39 4.55
C ILE A 72 -15.37 -7.62 5.36
N GLY A 73 -16.50 -8.25 5.63
CA GLY A 73 -17.55 -7.65 6.45
C GLY A 73 -18.05 -6.31 5.92
N LYS A 74 -18.73 -5.55 6.77
CA LYS A 74 -19.29 -4.22 6.42
C LYS A 74 -18.31 -3.07 6.70
N LYS A 75 -17.31 -3.28 7.58
CA LYS A 75 -16.37 -2.25 8.00
C LYS A 75 -15.39 -1.92 6.87
N GLU A 76 -15.16 -0.64 6.66
CA GLU A 76 -14.14 -0.17 5.72
C GLU A 76 -12.81 0.05 6.44
N PHE A 77 -11.76 -0.50 5.89
CA PHE A 77 -10.40 -0.33 6.38
C PHE A 77 -9.65 0.56 5.42
N GLN A 78 -9.19 1.70 5.91
CA GLN A 78 -8.27 2.54 5.17
C GLN A 78 -6.88 1.92 5.23
N LYS A 79 -6.27 1.70 4.09
CA LYS A 79 -4.91 1.18 4.01
C LYS A 79 -4.01 2.24 3.42
N PRO A 80 -3.04 2.75 4.18
CA PRO A 80 -2.07 3.66 3.62
C PRO A 80 -1.24 2.89 2.60
N ALA A 81 -1.41 3.27 1.35
CA ALA A 81 -0.68 2.73 0.21
C ALA A 81 -0.32 3.89 -0.71
N SER A 82 0.71 3.74 -1.52
CA SER A 82 1.14 4.75 -2.46
C SER A 82 1.29 4.14 -3.85
N PHE A 83 0.64 4.72 -4.84
CA PHE A 83 0.91 4.38 -6.23
C PHE A 83 2.34 4.77 -6.61
N VAL A 84 3.07 3.91 -7.29
CA VAL A 84 4.49 4.15 -7.62
C VAL A 84 4.71 5.48 -8.32
N GLY A 85 3.82 5.90 -9.22
CA GLY A 85 3.92 7.20 -9.90
C GLY A 85 3.79 8.38 -8.94
N ASN A 86 2.90 8.28 -7.94
CA ASN A 86 2.77 9.29 -6.89
C ASN A 86 3.97 9.28 -5.95
N THR A 87 4.48 8.08 -5.61
CA THR A 87 5.69 7.94 -4.78
C THR A 87 6.88 8.62 -5.43
N VAL A 88 7.10 8.38 -6.73
CA VAL A 88 8.18 9.04 -7.49
C VAL A 88 7.98 10.56 -7.52
N HIS A 89 6.75 11.03 -7.77
CA HIS A 89 6.45 12.47 -7.74
C HIS A 89 6.80 13.09 -6.38
N MET A 90 6.38 12.45 -5.26
CA MET A 90 6.69 12.95 -3.91
C MET A 90 8.21 12.97 -3.66
N ILE A 91 8.94 11.92 -4.01
CA ILE A 91 10.40 11.88 -3.86
C ILE A 91 11.06 13.00 -4.66
N MET A 92 10.64 13.21 -5.91
CA MET A 92 11.19 14.27 -6.76
C MET A 92 10.91 15.67 -6.21
N LYS A 93 9.71 15.91 -5.65
CA LYS A 93 9.37 17.18 -5.00
C LYS A 93 10.23 17.45 -3.78
N ILE A 94 10.47 16.44 -2.94
CA ILE A 94 11.34 16.55 -1.76
C ILE A 94 12.80 16.77 -2.18
N LEU A 95 13.27 16.03 -3.19
CA LEU A 95 14.66 16.12 -3.67
C LEU A 95 14.97 17.48 -4.31
N LEU A 96 14.00 18.05 -5.03
CA LEU A 96 14.15 19.31 -5.75
C LEU A 96 13.63 20.51 -4.95
N ASP A 97 13.47 20.39 -3.65
CA ASP A 97 13.01 21.47 -2.78
C ASP A 97 14.14 22.52 -2.58
N GLU A 98 14.07 23.59 -3.34
CA GLU A 98 15.02 24.70 -3.29
C GLU A 98 14.87 25.54 -2.02
N THR A 99 13.76 25.44 -1.31
CA THR A 99 13.50 26.20 -0.07
C THR A 99 14.28 25.66 1.13
N GLN A 100 14.90 24.48 0.99
CA GLN A 100 15.59 23.74 2.04
C GLN A 100 14.68 23.35 3.23
N MET A 101 13.38 23.52 3.11
CA MET A 101 12.42 23.08 4.14
C MET A 101 12.44 21.57 4.35
N SER A 102 12.92 20.82 3.35
CA SER A 102 13.06 19.36 3.41
C SER A 102 14.34 18.89 4.12
N ASN A 103 15.30 19.80 4.43
CA ASN A 103 16.56 19.40 5.02
C ASN A 103 16.38 18.90 6.47
N LYS A 104 16.94 17.70 6.74
CA LYS A 104 16.87 16.99 8.05
C LYS A 104 15.46 16.59 8.47
N GLU A 105 14.51 16.58 7.54
CA GLU A 105 13.11 16.25 7.78
C GLU A 105 12.77 14.80 7.42
N THR A 106 11.64 14.31 7.96
CA THR A 106 11.13 12.97 7.69
C THR A 106 9.75 13.03 7.04
N TYR A 107 9.58 12.31 5.93
CA TYR A 107 8.36 12.31 5.13
C TYR A 107 7.75 10.91 5.01
N TYR A 108 6.48 10.78 5.38
CA TYR A 108 5.71 9.57 5.11
C TYR A 108 5.06 9.67 3.73
N LEU A 109 5.38 8.73 2.84
CA LEU A 109 4.87 8.74 1.48
C LEU A 109 3.66 7.79 1.38
N ALA A 110 2.48 8.37 1.19
CA ALA A 110 1.23 7.67 0.94
C ALA A 110 0.35 8.49 0.02
N ASP A 111 -0.53 7.85 -0.75
CA ASP A 111 -1.53 8.57 -1.54
C ASP A 111 -2.51 9.31 -0.64
N TYR A 112 -2.89 10.50 -1.05
CA TYR A 112 -3.92 11.30 -0.40
C TYR A 112 -4.88 11.91 -1.44
N PRO A 113 -6.22 11.99 -1.13
CA PRO A 113 -6.84 11.43 0.07
C PRO A 113 -6.72 9.90 0.13
N TRP A 114 -6.66 9.36 1.34
CA TRP A 114 -6.61 7.91 1.51
C TRP A 114 -7.86 7.25 0.99
N TYR A 115 -7.72 6.05 0.46
CA TYR A 115 -8.83 5.25 -0.01
C TYR A 115 -8.96 3.94 0.79
N SER A 116 -10.19 3.47 0.92
CA SER A 116 -10.44 2.19 1.58
C SER A 116 -10.06 1.03 0.65
N THR A 117 -9.69 -0.10 1.24
CA THR A 117 -9.47 -1.34 0.48
C THR A 117 -10.70 -1.71 -0.36
N LYS A 118 -11.90 -1.38 0.13
CA LYS A 118 -13.15 -1.59 -0.60
C LYS A 118 -13.23 -0.70 -1.85
N LYS A 119 -12.96 0.61 -1.72
CA LYS A 119 -12.92 1.54 -2.87
C LYS A 119 -11.88 1.05 -3.89
N TRP A 120 -10.70 0.67 -3.44
CA TRP A 120 -9.66 0.16 -4.32
C TRP A 120 -10.10 -1.09 -5.08
N ALA A 121 -10.65 -2.11 -4.37
CA ALA A 121 -11.17 -3.32 -5.02
C ALA A 121 -12.30 -3.04 -6.01
N MET A 122 -13.21 -2.11 -5.68
CA MET A 122 -14.29 -1.70 -6.60
C MET A 122 -13.76 -0.99 -7.84
N THR A 123 -12.72 -0.16 -7.69
CA THR A 123 -12.06 0.48 -8.84
C THR A 123 -11.42 -0.56 -9.74
N ILE A 124 -10.68 -1.54 -9.18
CA ILE A 124 -10.12 -2.65 -9.97
C ILE A 124 -11.23 -3.45 -10.67
N GLN A 125 -12.30 -3.78 -9.94
CA GLN A 125 -13.44 -4.50 -10.49
C GLN A 125 -14.05 -3.78 -11.71
N LYS A 126 -14.27 -2.47 -11.58
CA LYS A 126 -14.81 -1.65 -12.68
C LYS A 126 -13.84 -1.60 -13.87
N THR A 127 -12.55 -1.34 -13.63
CA THR A 127 -11.50 -1.30 -14.66
C THR A 127 -11.38 -2.62 -15.43
N LEU A 128 -11.62 -3.76 -14.78
CA LEU A 128 -11.53 -5.08 -15.39
C LEU A 128 -12.89 -5.61 -15.89
N SER A 129 -13.96 -4.84 -15.77
CA SER A 129 -15.33 -5.31 -16.05
C SER A 129 -15.65 -6.66 -15.38
N ALA A 130 -15.03 -6.89 -14.19
CA ALA A 130 -15.15 -8.15 -13.45
C ALA A 130 -16.51 -8.24 -12.73
N LYS A 131 -16.92 -9.45 -12.35
CA LYS A 131 -18.18 -9.68 -11.63
C LYS A 131 -18.22 -8.89 -10.32
N LYS A 132 -19.43 -8.48 -9.92
CA LYS A 132 -19.66 -7.74 -8.66
C LYS A 132 -19.06 -8.50 -7.46
N ILE A 133 -18.21 -7.81 -6.73
CA ILE A 133 -17.55 -8.35 -5.54
C ILE A 133 -18.58 -8.56 -4.43
N ARG A 134 -18.64 -9.77 -3.89
CA ARG A 134 -19.52 -10.12 -2.76
C ARG A 134 -18.85 -9.75 -1.44
N THR A 135 -19.65 -9.53 -0.39
CA THR A 135 -19.15 -9.31 0.97
C THR A 135 -19.30 -10.62 1.74
N ALA A 136 -18.22 -11.10 2.34
CA ALA A 136 -18.25 -12.25 3.22
C ALA A 136 -18.29 -11.82 4.69
N PRO A 137 -19.10 -12.47 5.53
CA PRO A 137 -19.06 -12.26 6.96
C PRO A 137 -17.67 -12.58 7.54
N LEU A 138 -17.23 -11.81 8.53
CA LEU A 138 -15.88 -11.96 9.09
C LEU A 138 -15.64 -13.36 9.68
N TRP A 139 -16.65 -13.98 10.29
CA TRP A 139 -16.52 -15.31 10.88
C TRP A 139 -16.19 -16.39 9.83
N ILE A 140 -16.78 -16.30 8.63
CA ILE A 140 -16.46 -17.23 7.52
C ILE A 140 -15.00 -17.04 7.10
N LEU A 141 -14.55 -15.79 6.98
CA LEU A 141 -13.17 -15.50 6.58
C LEU A 141 -12.15 -15.94 7.63
N ASN A 142 -12.52 -15.85 8.93
CA ASN A 142 -11.70 -16.39 10.02
C ASN A 142 -11.55 -17.91 9.92
N LEU A 143 -12.64 -18.64 9.62
CA LEU A 143 -12.58 -20.08 9.40
C LEU A 143 -11.69 -20.45 8.21
N ILE A 144 -11.82 -19.73 7.08
CA ILE A 144 -10.99 -19.94 5.88
C ILE A 144 -9.52 -19.61 6.20
N GLY A 145 -9.27 -18.52 6.93
CA GLY A 145 -7.93 -18.13 7.37
C GLY A 145 -7.27 -19.19 8.25
N PHE A 146 -8.01 -19.74 9.21
CA PHE A 146 -7.54 -20.83 10.06
C PHE A 146 -7.25 -22.10 9.26
N ALA A 147 -8.14 -22.51 8.36
CA ALA A 147 -7.88 -23.63 7.45
C ALA A 147 -6.65 -23.37 6.58
N GLY A 148 -6.43 -22.13 6.14
CA GLY A 148 -5.21 -21.73 5.43
C GLY A 148 -3.95 -21.87 6.27
N ASP A 149 -4.00 -21.57 7.57
CA ASP A 149 -2.86 -21.76 8.47
C ASP A 149 -2.50 -23.24 8.62
N ILE A 150 -3.50 -24.12 8.71
CA ILE A 150 -3.31 -25.58 8.75
C ILE A 150 -2.69 -26.08 7.45
N ILE A 151 -3.20 -25.66 6.31
CA ILE A 151 -2.64 -26.03 4.99
C ILE A 151 -1.19 -25.57 4.87
N LYS A 152 -0.89 -24.35 5.29
CA LYS A 152 0.49 -23.82 5.30
C LYS A 152 1.43 -24.67 6.16
N PHE A 153 0.96 -25.09 7.32
CA PHE A 153 1.75 -25.90 8.25
C PHE A 153 2.04 -27.32 7.70
N ILE A 154 0.99 -27.98 7.14
CA ILE A 154 1.10 -29.37 6.69
C ILE A 154 1.78 -29.46 5.32
N MET A 155 1.36 -28.63 4.35
CA MET A 155 1.77 -28.76 2.96
C MET A 155 2.93 -27.83 2.57
N ARG A 156 3.42 -26.99 3.50
CA ARG A 156 4.42 -25.93 3.23
C ARG A 156 4.07 -25.05 2.01
N PHE A 157 2.79 -25.02 1.64
CA PHE A 157 2.23 -24.17 0.61
C PHE A 157 1.70 -22.89 1.23
N ASP A 158 1.89 -21.75 0.57
CA ASP A 158 1.45 -20.45 1.08
C ASP A 158 0.07 -20.09 0.49
N PRO A 159 -1.05 -20.42 1.20
CA PRO A 159 -2.39 -20.22 0.69
C PRO A 159 -2.73 -18.73 0.55
N PRO A 160 -3.67 -18.35 -0.32
CA PRO A 160 -4.02 -16.97 -0.58
C PRO A 160 -4.63 -16.25 0.65
N LEU A 161 -5.25 -16.96 1.57
CA LEU A 161 -5.79 -16.41 2.82
C LEU A 161 -5.30 -17.22 4.02
N THR A 162 -4.70 -16.52 4.98
CA THR A 162 -4.28 -17.01 6.30
C THR A 162 -4.80 -16.06 7.38
N SER A 163 -4.85 -16.48 8.63
CA SER A 163 -5.28 -15.60 9.74
C SER A 163 -4.42 -14.34 9.85
N SER A 164 -3.11 -14.47 9.62
CA SER A 164 -2.19 -13.34 9.62
C SER A 164 -2.48 -12.36 8.47
N ARG A 165 -2.73 -12.87 7.26
CA ARG A 165 -3.11 -12.02 6.11
C ARG A 165 -4.45 -11.33 6.34
N LEU A 166 -5.44 -12.06 6.86
CA LEU A 166 -6.75 -11.51 7.19
C LEU A 166 -6.63 -10.37 8.22
N LYS A 167 -5.82 -10.57 9.26
CA LYS A 167 -5.53 -9.54 10.26
C LYS A 167 -4.86 -8.31 9.63
N ASN A 168 -3.86 -8.51 8.77
CA ASN A 168 -3.18 -7.44 8.06
C ASN A 168 -4.11 -6.65 7.12
N MET A 169 -5.12 -7.30 6.53
CA MET A 169 -6.12 -6.62 5.70
C MET A 169 -7.07 -5.73 6.51
N GLN A 170 -7.27 -6.04 7.79
CA GLN A 170 -8.13 -5.29 8.71
C GLN A 170 -7.40 -4.17 9.45
N THR A 171 -6.08 -4.09 9.33
CA THR A 171 -5.29 -3.05 9.99
C THR A 171 -5.08 -1.88 9.08
N GLY A 172 -5.54 -0.72 9.50
CA GLY A 172 -5.18 0.57 8.96
C GLY A 172 -3.97 1.14 9.71
N GLY A 173 -3.28 2.07 9.09
CA GLY A 173 -2.28 2.91 9.76
C GLY A 173 -2.66 4.38 9.55
N ASN A 174 -2.48 5.19 10.58
CA ASN A 174 -2.60 6.64 10.45
C ASN A 174 -1.18 7.20 10.53
N TYR A 175 -0.67 7.72 9.42
CA TYR A 175 0.67 8.30 9.35
C TYR A 175 0.57 9.82 9.21
N PRO A 176 1.47 10.59 9.84
CA PRO A 176 1.52 12.04 9.67
C PRO A 176 2.02 12.36 8.25
N ILE A 177 1.10 12.74 7.36
CA ILE A 177 1.41 13.05 5.96
C ILE A 177 1.28 14.54 5.64
N GLU A 178 1.04 15.36 6.63
CA GLU A 178 0.81 16.80 6.45
C GLU A 178 2.04 17.51 5.87
N ASN A 179 3.24 17.19 6.38
CA ASN A 179 4.49 17.71 5.82
C ASN A 179 4.67 17.30 4.35
N THR A 180 4.35 16.05 4.03
CA THR A 180 4.40 15.55 2.65
C THR A 180 3.44 16.32 1.75
N LYS A 181 2.21 16.55 2.20
CA LYS A 181 1.22 17.34 1.44
C LYS A 181 1.68 18.79 1.23
N GLY A 182 2.30 19.39 2.25
CA GLY A 182 2.80 20.77 2.18
C GLY A 182 3.81 20.96 1.06
N ILE A 183 4.77 20.05 0.91
CA ILE A 183 5.80 20.12 -0.13
C ILE A 183 5.30 19.61 -1.48
N CYS A 184 4.57 18.49 -1.49
CA CYS A 184 4.25 17.79 -2.75
C CYS A 184 2.99 18.31 -3.43
N GLY A 185 2.10 19.02 -2.72
CA GLY A 185 0.86 19.55 -3.28
C GLY A 185 -0.08 18.44 -3.78
N ASN A 186 -0.71 18.65 -4.91
CA ASN A 186 -1.62 17.66 -5.50
C ASN A 186 -0.87 16.51 -6.15
N LEU A 187 -1.32 15.28 -5.90
CA LEU A 187 -0.75 14.09 -6.53
C LEU A 187 -1.23 13.96 -7.98
N PRO A 188 -0.33 13.57 -8.92
CA PRO A 188 -0.66 13.52 -10.35
C PRO A 188 -1.60 12.37 -10.74
N PHE A 189 -1.69 11.31 -9.92
CA PHE A 189 -2.50 10.14 -10.25
C PHE A 189 -3.60 9.92 -9.22
N LYS A 190 -4.87 10.03 -9.63
CA LYS A 190 -6.02 9.53 -8.88
C LYS A 190 -6.02 7.99 -8.92
N ILE A 191 -6.75 7.36 -8.01
CA ILE A 191 -6.82 5.89 -7.89
C ILE A 191 -7.28 5.22 -9.19
N GLU A 192 -8.19 5.83 -9.93
CA GLU A 192 -8.73 5.32 -11.19
C GLU A 192 -7.62 5.17 -12.24
N ASN A 193 -6.82 6.22 -12.45
CA ASN A 193 -5.70 6.21 -13.38
C ASN A 193 -4.58 5.24 -12.92
N ALA A 194 -4.30 5.21 -11.63
CA ALA A 194 -3.30 4.33 -11.04
C ALA A 194 -3.67 2.85 -11.24
N VAL A 195 -4.94 2.50 -10.99
CA VAL A 195 -5.49 1.16 -11.23
C VAL A 195 -5.45 0.80 -12.70
N PHE A 196 -5.88 1.69 -13.58
CA PHE A 196 -5.84 1.44 -15.03
C PHE A 196 -4.41 1.16 -15.52
N LYS A 197 -3.45 2.01 -15.17
CA LYS A 197 -2.02 1.83 -15.55
C LYS A 197 -1.48 0.49 -15.06
N THR A 198 -1.81 0.11 -13.83
CA THR A 198 -1.35 -1.16 -13.24
C THR A 198 -2.00 -2.35 -13.93
N ALA A 199 -3.32 -2.32 -14.14
CA ALA A 199 -4.06 -3.38 -14.83
C ALA A 199 -3.58 -3.52 -16.29
N HIS A 200 -3.34 -2.41 -17.00
CA HIS A 200 -2.84 -2.43 -18.36
C HIS A 200 -1.46 -3.10 -18.46
N TRP A 201 -0.55 -2.76 -17.53
CA TRP A 201 0.74 -3.45 -17.45
C TRP A 201 0.57 -4.93 -17.15
N MET A 202 -0.31 -5.31 -16.21
CA MET A 202 -0.57 -6.71 -15.88
C MET A 202 -1.17 -7.49 -17.05
N TYR A 203 -2.06 -6.88 -17.81
CA TYR A 203 -2.65 -7.47 -19.01
C TYR A 203 -1.58 -7.72 -20.09
N LYS A 204 -0.72 -6.75 -20.37
CA LYS A 204 0.40 -6.88 -21.30
C LYS A 204 1.44 -7.94 -20.90
N LYS A 205 1.47 -8.32 -19.63
CA LYS A 205 2.36 -9.35 -19.09
C LYS A 205 1.64 -10.70 -18.85
N ASP A 206 0.43 -10.86 -19.34
CA ASP A 206 -0.40 -12.06 -19.19
C ASP A 206 -0.67 -12.47 -17.74
N PHE A 207 -0.60 -11.50 -16.82
CA PHE A 207 -0.89 -11.73 -15.41
C PHE A 207 -2.39 -11.76 -15.09
N ILE A 208 -3.21 -11.10 -15.90
CA ILE A 208 -4.67 -11.04 -15.84
C ILE A 208 -5.26 -11.28 -17.21
N LYS A 209 -6.53 -11.74 -17.26
CA LYS A 209 -7.22 -12.12 -18.50
C LYS A 209 -8.10 -11.02 -19.07
N HIS A 210 -8.77 -10.25 -18.19
CA HIS A 210 -9.67 -9.20 -18.65
C HIS A 210 -8.85 -7.99 -19.11
N LYS A 211 -9.18 -7.51 -20.31
CA LYS A 211 -8.60 -6.26 -20.84
C LYS A 211 -9.11 -5.10 -19.99
N PRO A 212 -8.22 -4.25 -19.46
CA PRO A 212 -8.66 -3.10 -18.65
C PRO A 212 -9.29 -2.01 -19.52
N GLU A 213 -10.34 -1.41 -18.98
CA GLU A 213 -11.02 -0.24 -19.53
C GLU A 213 -10.73 0.98 -18.67
N GLU A 214 -10.50 2.12 -19.30
CA GLU A 214 -10.25 3.37 -18.58
C GLU A 214 -11.56 3.90 -17.99
N ILE A 215 -11.57 4.12 -16.68
CA ILE A 215 -12.71 4.73 -16.00
C ILE A 215 -12.54 6.24 -16.10
N ILE A 216 -13.39 6.88 -16.87
CA ILE A 216 -13.46 8.34 -16.87
C ILE A 216 -14.00 8.76 -15.50
N SER A 217 -13.13 9.37 -14.68
CA SER A 217 -13.58 9.95 -13.41
C SER A 217 -14.47 11.15 -13.74
N GLU A 218 -15.74 11.05 -13.39
CA GLU A 218 -16.62 12.24 -13.35
C GLU A 218 -15.91 13.32 -12.51
N LYS A 219 -15.90 14.53 -13.04
CA LYS A 219 -15.22 15.73 -12.49
C LYS A 219 -15.77 16.13 -11.13
#